data_7dd8f89be7ab038ddea87cd099cdc654
#
_entry.id   7dd8f89be7ab038ddea87cd099cdc654
#
_cell.length_a   1.000
_cell.length_b   1.000
_cell.length_c   1.000
_cell.angle_alpha   90.00
_cell.angle_beta   90.00
_cell.angle_gamma   90.00
#
_symmetry.space_group_name_H-M   'P 1'
#
loop_
_entity.id
_entity.type
_entity.pdbx_description
1 polymer ?
#
loop_
_entity_poly.entity_id
_entity_poly.type
_entity_poly.pdbx_seq_one_letter_code
_entity_poly.pdbx_strand_id
1 'polypeptide(L)'
;VSLREDLIKILKDNKDLKALDDDLRYLFKAWFNPGFLKLEKITWDTKAAVLEKIIKYERVHQIKDMNELKRRLGEDRRFFSYFHPALEDEPIIFVQVALTKGLGRSIQELMKPSTSDSKSYDTATFYSISNCQEGLSRVTLGNFLIKRVVYEIQEELPHIKNFGTLSPIPGFVDWFSYLDEVKIKNILGNLKDKDVSFLKSKDLKLGDNRIVKNKEAITKLVAHYIVNEKNNKGLPLNDVSRFHLGNGAIVDDIIVNANISEVGFKRSFGVMVNYLYELTNIEKNHEDYVNNNKIIVSNKIKKYL
;
A
#
# COMPACT_ATOMS: atom_id res chain seq x y z
N VAL A 1 -14.87 4.98 -18.72
CA VAL A 1 -13.91 4.13 -17.97
C VAL A 1 -13.77 2.79 -18.69
N SER A 2 -14.86 2.08 -18.99
CA SER A 2 -14.85 0.76 -19.65
C SER A 2 -14.16 0.78 -21.02
N LEU A 3 -14.40 1.82 -21.85
CA LEU A 3 -13.71 1.97 -23.14
C LEU A 3 -12.18 1.96 -22.96
N ARG A 4 -11.65 2.65 -21.95
CA ARG A 4 -10.21 2.68 -21.72
C ARG A 4 -9.70 1.35 -21.12
N GLU A 5 -10.52 0.66 -20.36
CA GLU A 5 -10.19 -0.70 -19.87
C GLU A 5 -9.97 -1.66 -21.06
N ASP A 6 -10.83 -1.61 -22.07
CA ASP A 6 -10.66 -2.42 -23.29
C ASP A 6 -9.46 -1.95 -24.12
N LEU A 7 -9.25 -0.64 -24.23
CA LEU A 7 -8.07 -0.09 -24.88
C LEU A 7 -6.76 -0.58 -24.23
N ILE A 8 -6.67 -0.60 -22.91
CA ILE A 8 -5.48 -1.07 -22.18
C ILE A 8 -5.14 -2.52 -22.54
N LYS A 9 -6.13 -3.38 -22.74
CA LYS A 9 -5.91 -4.79 -23.10
C LYS A 9 -5.21 -4.94 -24.45
N ILE A 10 -5.52 -4.09 -25.42
CA ILE A 10 -5.00 -4.17 -26.80
C ILE A 10 -3.76 -3.30 -27.06
N LEU A 11 -3.41 -2.39 -26.13
CA LEU A 11 -2.28 -1.46 -26.30
C LEU A 11 -0.92 -2.14 -26.46
N LYS A 12 -0.76 -3.35 -25.96
CA LYS A 12 0.51 -4.12 -26.11
C LYS A 12 0.81 -4.43 -27.57
N ASP A 13 -0.25 -4.72 -28.33
CA ASP A 13 -0.16 -5.14 -29.73
C ASP A 13 -0.40 -3.97 -30.71
N ASN A 14 -0.96 -2.84 -30.24
CA ASN A 14 -1.34 -1.68 -31.05
C ASN A 14 -0.73 -0.38 -30.47
N LYS A 15 0.57 -0.20 -30.69
CA LYS A 15 1.32 0.96 -30.14
C LYS A 15 0.87 2.32 -30.68
N ASP A 16 0.28 2.36 -31.86
CA ASP A 16 -0.31 3.53 -32.50
C ASP A 16 -1.50 4.10 -31.70
N LEU A 17 -2.20 3.25 -30.93
CA LEU A 17 -3.29 3.70 -30.05
C LEU A 17 -2.81 4.37 -28.75
N LYS A 18 -1.51 4.51 -28.55
CA LYS A 18 -0.96 5.10 -27.34
C LYS A 18 -1.40 6.58 -27.16
N ALA A 19 -1.47 7.34 -28.25
CA ALA A 19 -1.94 8.72 -28.19
C ALA A 19 -3.38 8.82 -27.65
N LEU A 20 -4.25 7.92 -28.07
CA LEU A 20 -5.63 7.83 -27.56
C LEU A 20 -5.66 7.49 -26.05
N ASP A 21 -4.79 6.58 -25.58
CA ASP A 21 -4.68 6.29 -24.15
C ASP A 21 -4.22 7.52 -23.34
N ASP A 22 -3.24 8.25 -23.86
CA ASP A 22 -2.72 9.45 -23.21
C ASP A 22 -3.78 10.57 -23.15
N ASP A 23 -4.58 10.76 -24.22
CA ASP A 23 -5.70 11.71 -24.24
C ASP A 23 -6.81 11.30 -23.25
N LEU A 24 -7.20 10.03 -23.21
CA LEU A 24 -8.18 9.53 -22.25
C LEU A 24 -7.69 9.71 -20.80
N ARG A 25 -6.40 9.48 -20.53
CA ARG A 25 -5.83 9.71 -19.21
C ARG A 25 -5.85 11.17 -18.80
N TYR A 26 -5.56 12.07 -19.75
CA TYR A 26 -5.65 13.52 -19.53
C TYR A 26 -7.07 13.94 -19.15
N LEU A 27 -8.07 13.51 -19.93
CA LEU A 27 -9.48 13.78 -19.65
C LEU A 27 -9.92 13.21 -18.31
N PHE A 28 -9.55 11.96 -18.01
CA PHE A 28 -9.93 11.33 -16.74
C PHE A 28 -9.28 11.99 -15.53
N LYS A 29 -8.07 12.54 -15.66
CA LYS A 29 -7.44 13.32 -14.59
C LYS A 29 -8.29 14.56 -14.23
N ALA A 30 -8.92 15.19 -15.19
CA ALA A 30 -9.82 16.32 -14.97
C ALA A 30 -11.18 15.87 -14.40
N TRP A 31 -11.79 14.84 -15.01
CA TRP A 31 -13.15 14.39 -14.64
C TRP A 31 -13.21 13.65 -13.30
N PHE A 32 -12.18 12.89 -12.95
CA PHE A 32 -12.06 12.19 -11.66
C PHE A 32 -11.19 12.96 -10.67
N ASN A 33 -11.22 14.29 -10.74
CA ASN A 33 -10.54 15.13 -9.76
C ASN A 33 -11.08 14.85 -8.35
N PRO A 34 -10.23 14.84 -7.31
CA PRO A 34 -10.63 14.59 -5.92
C PRO A 34 -11.80 15.45 -5.42
N GLY A 35 -11.98 16.65 -5.98
CA GLY A 35 -13.11 17.52 -5.66
C GLY A 35 -14.49 16.97 -6.05
N PHE A 36 -14.54 16.07 -7.03
CA PHE A 36 -15.78 15.41 -7.45
C PHE A 36 -16.00 14.06 -6.77
N LEU A 37 -14.99 13.54 -6.07
CA LEU A 37 -15.11 12.25 -5.38
C LEU A 37 -15.81 12.43 -4.03
N LYS A 38 -16.85 11.65 -3.82
CA LYS A 38 -17.56 11.54 -2.54
C LYS A 38 -16.95 10.39 -1.74
N LEU A 39 -16.50 10.69 -0.51
CA LEU A 39 -16.06 9.67 0.44
C LEU A 39 -17.28 9.15 1.21
N GLU A 40 -17.46 7.85 1.24
CA GLU A 40 -18.52 7.20 2.00
C GLU A 40 -17.95 6.11 2.90
N LYS A 41 -18.46 6.03 4.12
CA LYS A 41 -18.21 4.93 5.04
C LYS A 41 -19.00 3.71 4.59
N ILE A 42 -18.33 2.60 4.40
CA ILE A 42 -18.94 1.32 4.06
C ILE A 42 -19.28 0.59 5.35
N THR A 43 -20.54 0.22 5.46
CA THR A 43 -21.12 -0.51 6.62
C THR A 43 -21.91 -1.71 6.13
N TRP A 44 -22.46 -2.47 7.06
CA TRP A 44 -23.34 -3.58 6.68
C TRP A 44 -24.68 -3.12 6.09
N ASP A 45 -25.05 -1.84 6.28
CA ASP A 45 -26.24 -1.23 5.69
C ASP A 45 -25.99 -0.66 4.28
N THR A 46 -24.76 -0.74 3.78
CA THR A 46 -24.42 -0.36 2.40
C THR A 46 -25.12 -1.31 1.42
N LYS A 47 -25.59 -0.77 0.28
CA LYS A 47 -26.27 -1.57 -0.77
C LYS A 47 -25.50 -2.86 -1.08
N ALA A 48 -26.17 -4.00 -1.11
CA ALA A 48 -25.57 -5.31 -1.38
C ALA A 48 -24.76 -5.32 -2.68
N ALA A 49 -25.25 -4.64 -3.74
CA ALA A 49 -24.53 -4.51 -5.01
C ALA A 49 -23.14 -3.84 -4.87
N VAL A 50 -23.00 -2.88 -3.96
CA VAL A 50 -21.69 -2.26 -3.66
C VAL A 50 -20.81 -3.22 -2.87
N LEU A 51 -21.36 -3.94 -1.90
CA LEU A 51 -20.63 -4.91 -1.10
C LEU A 51 -20.07 -6.07 -1.95
N GLU A 52 -20.84 -6.58 -2.91
CA GLU A 52 -20.37 -7.57 -3.88
C GLU A 52 -19.23 -7.05 -4.75
N LYS A 53 -19.31 -5.80 -5.21
CA LYS A 53 -18.23 -5.15 -5.97
C LYS A 53 -16.97 -4.99 -5.15
N ILE A 54 -17.07 -4.64 -3.88
CA ILE A 54 -15.94 -4.57 -2.96
C ILE A 54 -15.22 -5.92 -2.85
N ILE A 55 -15.97 -7.02 -2.68
CA ILE A 55 -15.40 -8.38 -2.66
C ILE A 55 -14.64 -8.66 -3.96
N LYS A 56 -15.25 -8.34 -5.09
CA LYS A 56 -14.67 -8.56 -6.43
C LYS A 56 -13.40 -7.75 -6.68
N TYR A 57 -13.35 -6.51 -6.17
CA TYR A 57 -12.26 -5.58 -6.45
C TYR A 57 -11.11 -5.63 -5.44
N GLU A 58 -11.27 -6.30 -4.30
CA GLU A 58 -10.20 -6.44 -3.31
C GLU A 58 -9.06 -7.32 -3.83
N ARG A 59 -7.89 -6.68 -4.09
CA ARG A 59 -6.72 -7.34 -4.69
C ARG A 59 -5.51 -7.41 -3.76
N VAL A 60 -5.54 -6.67 -2.66
CA VAL A 60 -4.42 -6.64 -1.70
C VAL A 60 -4.54 -7.83 -0.75
N HIS A 61 -5.71 -7.97 -0.13
CA HIS A 61 -6.06 -9.05 0.78
C HIS A 61 -7.45 -9.58 0.44
N GLN A 62 -7.52 -10.54 -0.48
CA GLN A 62 -8.77 -11.07 -1.01
C GLN A 62 -9.81 -11.34 0.08
N ILE A 63 -11.06 -10.97 -0.21
CA ILE A 63 -12.23 -11.27 0.61
C ILE A 63 -12.89 -12.49 0.00
N LYS A 64 -12.98 -13.58 0.75
CA LYS A 64 -13.48 -14.86 0.22
C LYS A 64 -14.98 -14.89 0.04
N ASP A 65 -15.71 -14.27 0.97
CA ASP A 65 -17.16 -14.29 1.04
C ASP A 65 -17.72 -13.12 1.86
N MET A 66 -19.05 -13.05 1.94
CA MET A 66 -19.76 -12.03 2.70
C MET A 66 -19.50 -12.10 4.21
N ASN A 67 -19.21 -13.27 4.77
CA ASN A 67 -18.90 -13.41 6.19
C ASN A 67 -17.55 -12.76 6.52
N GLU A 68 -16.56 -12.96 5.65
CA GLU A 68 -15.28 -12.30 5.79
C GLU A 68 -15.41 -10.77 5.60
N LEU A 69 -16.22 -10.31 4.64
CA LEU A 69 -16.52 -8.89 4.50
C LEU A 69 -17.17 -8.33 5.76
N LYS A 70 -18.19 -9.00 6.30
CA LYS A 70 -18.86 -8.62 7.56
C LYS A 70 -17.85 -8.46 8.70
N ARG A 71 -16.90 -9.38 8.80
CA ARG A 71 -15.80 -9.28 9.77
C ARG A 71 -14.98 -8.01 9.58
N ARG A 72 -14.68 -7.61 8.32
CA ARG A 72 -13.92 -6.40 8.01
C ARG A 72 -14.71 -5.10 8.18
N LEU A 73 -16.02 -5.19 8.45
CA LEU A 73 -16.91 -4.08 8.78
C LEU A 73 -17.23 -4.02 10.29
N GLY A 74 -16.52 -4.79 11.12
CA GLY A 74 -16.70 -4.82 12.57
C GLY A 74 -16.30 -3.53 13.28
N GLU A 75 -16.60 -3.44 14.59
CA GLU A 75 -16.38 -2.23 15.40
C GLU A 75 -14.91 -1.81 15.48
N ASP A 76 -14.00 -2.77 15.42
CA ASP A 76 -12.55 -2.56 15.38
C ASP A 76 -12.01 -2.25 13.98
N ARG A 77 -12.89 -1.92 13.04
CA ARG A 77 -12.58 -1.63 11.64
C ARG A 77 -13.24 -0.34 11.17
N ARG A 78 -12.61 0.24 10.16
CA ARG A 78 -13.24 1.29 9.35
C ARG A 78 -13.00 0.96 7.89
N PHE A 79 -14.04 1.11 7.11
CA PHE A 79 -13.99 0.86 5.68
C PHE A 79 -14.57 2.08 4.97
N PHE A 80 -13.81 2.67 4.07
CA PHE A 80 -14.23 3.83 3.30
C PHE A 80 -14.09 3.55 1.82
N SER A 81 -14.98 4.13 1.01
CA SER A 81 -14.86 4.09 -0.44
C SER A 81 -15.12 5.45 -1.05
N TYR A 82 -14.40 5.75 -2.11
CA TYR A 82 -14.65 6.91 -2.95
C TYR A 82 -15.55 6.53 -4.12
N PHE A 83 -16.57 7.34 -4.33
CA PHE A 83 -17.52 7.23 -5.43
C PHE A 83 -17.47 8.50 -6.30
N HIS A 84 -17.88 8.37 -7.55
CA HIS A 84 -18.04 9.49 -8.46
C HIS A 84 -19.48 9.57 -8.95
N PRO A 85 -20.13 10.78 -9.01
CA PRO A 85 -21.53 10.90 -9.42
C PRO A 85 -21.85 10.31 -10.78
N ALA A 86 -20.89 10.28 -11.71
CA ALA A 86 -21.08 9.69 -13.04
C ALA A 86 -20.95 8.15 -13.05
N LEU A 87 -20.63 7.51 -11.95
CA LEU A 87 -20.47 6.05 -11.80
C LEU A 87 -21.25 5.59 -10.57
N GLU A 88 -22.57 5.55 -10.73
CA GLU A 88 -23.48 5.19 -9.62
C GLU A 88 -23.16 3.79 -9.10
N ASP A 89 -23.08 3.67 -7.77
CA ASP A 89 -22.78 2.43 -7.06
C ASP A 89 -21.48 1.71 -7.49
N GLU A 90 -20.56 2.45 -8.17
CA GLU A 90 -19.24 1.92 -8.56
C GLU A 90 -18.14 2.52 -7.66
N PRO A 91 -17.52 1.72 -6.78
CA PRO A 91 -16.37 2.18 -6.01
C PRO A 91 -15.19 2.48 -6.94
N ILE A 92 -14.53 3.61 -6.70
CA ILE A 92 -13.33 4.04 -7.44
C ILE A 92 -12.07 3.54 -6.73
N ILE A 93 -11.97 3.86 -5.45
CA ILE A 93 -10.91 3.41 -4.55
C ILE A 93 -11.58 3.12 -3.22
N PHE A 94 -11.17 2.04 -2.56
CA PHE A 94 -11.55 1.83 -1.18
C PHE A 94 -10.34 1.61 -0.27
N VAL A 95 -10.55 1.91 0.99
CA VAL A 95 -9.54 1.90 2.04
C VAL A 95 -10.05 1.11 3.23
N GLN A 96 -9.29 0.12 3.66
CA GLN A 96 -9.60 -0.67 4.85
C GLN A 96 -8.62 -0.33 5.98
N VAL A 97 -9.16 -0.08 7.15
CA VAL A 97 -8.44 0.37 8.34
C VAL A 97 -8.77 -0.55 9.51
N ALA A 98 -7.74 -0.99 10.22
CA ALA A 98 -7.87 -1.64 11.51
C ALA A 98 -7.53 -0.65 12.62
N LEU A 99 -8.37 -0.60 13.65
CA LEU A 99 -8.07 0.14 14.88
C LEU A 99 -7.19 -0.76 15.76
N THR A 100 -6.04 -0.25 16.15
CA THR A 100 -4.98 -1.04 16.79
C THR A 100 -4.35 -0.27 17.96
N LYS A 101 -3.59 -0.98 18.79
CA LYS A 101 -2.67 -0.38 19.76
C LYS A 101 -1.28 -0.35 19.16
N GLY A 102 -0.85 0.83 18.69
CA GLY A 102 0.33 0.98 17.85
C GLY A 102 0.13 0.47 16.42
N LEU A 103 1.08 0.74 15.52
CA LEU A 103 1.01 0.32 14.12
C LEU A 103 1.00 -1.22 13.98
N GLY A 104 0.15 -1.71 13.11
CA GLY A 104 0.06 -3.13 12.78
C GLY A 104 1.39 -3.70 12.30
N ARG A 105 1.72 -4.91 12.73
CA ARG A 105 2.99 -5.60 12.42
C ARG A 105 2.80 -6.96 11.74
N SER A 106 1.57 -7.44 11.63
CA SER A 106 1.24 -8.71 10.95
C SER A 106 -0.14 -8.62 10.33
N ILE A 107 -0.23 -8.98 9.06
CA ILE A 107 -1.52 -9.07 8.35
C ILE A 107 -2.40 -10.15 8.97
N GLN A 108 -1.82 -11.29 9.35
CA GLN A 108 -2.58 -12.38 9.95
C GLN A 108 -3.20 -11.96 11.28
N GLU A 109 -2.49 -11.17 12.09
CA GLU A 109 -3.05 -10.62 13.34
C GLU A 109 -4.11 -9.56 13.04
N LEU A 110 -3.87 -8.66 12.09
CA LEU A 110 -4.87 -7.67 11.70
C LEU A 110 -6.17 -8.29 11.16
N MET A 111 -6.11 -9.49 10.56
CA MET A 111 -7.31 -10.18 10.05
C MET A 111 -8.13 -10.86 11.14
N LYS A 112 -7.56 -11.11 12.32
CA LYS A 112 -8.30 -11.71 13.44
C LYS A 112 -9.30 -10.73 14.03
N PRO A 113 -10.40 -11.23 14.63
CA PRO A 113 -11.25 -10.41 15.48
C PRO A 113 -10.45 -9.82 16.63
N SER A 114 -10.62 -8.54 16.90
CA SER A 114 -10.08 -7.98 18.14
C SER A 114 -10.99 -8.33 19.31
N THR A 115 -10.37 -8.65 20.43
CA THR A 115 -11.04 -8.86 21.72
C THR A 115 -10.89 -7.65 22.64
N SER A 116 -10.19 -6.59 22.18
CA SER A 116 -9.93 -5.41 22.98
C SER A 116 -11.10 -4.43 22.93
N ASP A 117 -11.29 -3.67 24.01
CA ASP A 117 -12.24 -2.57 24.07
C ASP A 117 -11.83 -1.50 23.03
N SER A 118 -12.81 -0.96 22.32
CA SER A 118 -12.62 0.09 21.30
C SER A 118 -11.89 1.33 21.83
N LYS A 119 -12.02 1.64 23.11
CA LYS A 119 -11.32 2.75 23.79
C LYS A 119 -9.84 2.52 24.01
N SER A 120 -9.36 1.29 23.88
CA SER A 120 -7.94 0.94 24.07
C SER A 120 -7.08 1.19 22.83
N TYR A 121 -7.69 1.45 21.68
CA TYR A 121 -6.98 1.73 20.43
C TYR A 121 -6.46 3.16 20.42
N ASP A 122 -5.27 3.37 19.88
CA ASP A 122 -4.64 4.68 19.71
C ASP A 122 -4.20 4.94 18.26
N THR A 123 -4.34 3.93 17.40
CA THR A 123 -3.77 3.91 16.05
C THR A 123 -4.79 3.41 15.03
N ALA A 124 -4.82 4.07 13.88
CA ALA A 124 -5.50 3.61 12.68
C ALA A 124 -4.46 3.02 11.72
N THR A 125 -4.50 1.70 11.51
CA THR A 125 -3.59 0.98 10.61
C THR A 125 -4.30 0.71 9.28
N PHE A 126 -3.91 1.40 8.22
CA PHE A 126 -4.36 1.17 6.85
C PHE A 126 -3.68 -0.09 6.30
N TYR A 127 -4.43 -1.12 6.01
CA TYR A 127 -3.87 -2.40 5.57
C TYR A 127 -4.27 -2.81 4.15
N SER A 128 -5.31 -2.19 3.58
CA SER A 128 -5.67 -2.36 2.18
C SER A 128 -6.13 -1.04 1.58
N ILE A 129 -5.58 -0.71 0.41
CA ILE A 129 -6.00 0.40 -0.44
C ILE A 129 -6.08 -0.17 -1.85
N SER A 130 -7.29 -0.28 -2.38
CA SER A 130 -7.55 -0.94 -3.66
C SER A 130 -8.20 0.01 -4.67
N ASN A 131 -7.53 0.17 -5.82
CA ASN A 131 -8.15 0.78 -6.99
C ASN A 131 -9.12 -0.21 -7.63
N CYS A 132 -10.37 0.20 -7.84
CA CYS A 132 -11.43 -0.67 -8.34
C CYS A 132 -11.56 -0.64 -9.86
N GLN A 133 -11.18 0.47 -10.50
CA GLN A 133 -11.43 0.73 -11.91
C GLN A 133 -10.14 0.60 -12.72
N GLU A 134 -9.99 -0.48 -13.49
CA GLU A 134 -8.82 -0.69 -14.35
C GLU A 134 -8.68 0.41 -15.41
N GLY A 135 -9.80 0.92 -15.92
CA GLY A 135 -9.81 2.04 -16.85
C GLY A 135 -9.28 3.35 -16.26
N LEU A 136 -9.16 3.48 -14.93
CA LEU A 136 -8.51 4.59 -14.25
C LEU A 136 -7.05 4.29 -13.86
N SER A 137 -6.49 3.18 -14.30
CA SER A 137 -5.10 2.83 -14.07
C SER A 137 -4.18 3.96 -14.54
N ARG A 138 -3.19 4.33 -13.69
CA ARG A 138 -2.26 5.45 -13.91
C ARG A 138 -2.91 6.84 -14.04
N VAL A 139 -4.20 6.97 -13.76
CA VAL A 139 -4.85 8.27 -13.55
C VAL A 139 -4.61 8.65 -12.08
N THR A 140 -4.00 9.81 -11.85
CA THR A 140 -3.77 10.31 -10.49
C THR A 140 -5.10 10.83 -9.94
N LEU A 141 -5.67 10.11 -8.99
CA LEU A 141 -6.94 10.47 -8.33
C LEU A 141 -6.73 11.44 -7.15
N GLY A 142 -5.55 12.07 -7.10
CA GLY A 142 -5.17 13.05 -6.09
C GLY A 142 -4.42 12.47 -4.90
N ASN A 143 -3.59 13.32 -4.29
CA ASN A 143 -2.71 12.93 -3.18
C ASN A 143 -3.37 13.07 -1.80
N PHE A 144 -4.66 13.45 -1.73
CA PHE A 144 -5.35 13.77 -0.48
C PHE A 144 -6.38 12.73 -0.04
N LEU A 145 -6.47 11.59 -0.75
CA LEU A 145 -7.47 10.57 -0.44
C LEU A 145 -7.28 10.01 0.98
N ILE A 146 -6.05 9.69 1.36
CA ILE A 146 -5.74 9.19 2.70
C ILE A 146 -6.02 10.27 3.76
N LYS A 147 -5.66 11.52 3.50
CA LYS A 147 -5.87 12.63 4.43
C LYS A 147 -7.36 12.83 4.76
N ARG A 148 -8.25 12.70 3.76
CA ARG A 148 -9.71 12.75 4.00
C ARG A 148 -10.19 11.62 4.91
N VAL A 149 -9.71 10.39 4.67
CA VAL A 149 -10.05 9.24 5.54
C VAL A 149 -9.53 9.46 6.96
N VAL A 150 -8.33 10.04 7.11
CA VAL A 150 -7.77 10.38 8.42
C VAL A 150 -8.66 11.37 9.17
N TYR A 151 -9.14 12.42 8.49
CA TYR A 151 -10.05 13.40 9.11
C TYR A 151 -11.38 12.77 9.54
N GLU A 152 -11.99 11.94 8.71
CA GLU A 152 -13.22 11.20 9.07
C GLU A 152 -13.02 10.33 10.32
N ILE A 153 -11.88 9.64 10.40
CA ILE A 153 -11.56 8.81 11.57
C ILE A 153 -11.32 9.69 12.81
N GLN A 154 -10.63 10.82 12.67
CA GLN A 154 -10.37 11.72 13.79
C GLN A 154 -11.65 12.38 14.33
N GLU A 155 -12.59 12.72 13.45
CA GLU A 155 -13.88 13.27 13.82
C GLU A 155 -14.73 12.24 14.58
N GLU A 156 -14.77 11.01 14.08
CA GLU A 156 -15.51 9.91 14.71
C GLU A 156 -14.84 9.42 16.01
N LEU A 157 -13.50 9.34 16.02
CA LEU A 157 -12.69 8.74 17.10
C LEU A 157 -11.54 9.68 17.50
N PRO A 158 -11.81 10.76 18.26
CA PRO A 158 -10.80 11.77 18.60
C PRO A 158 -9.62 11.25 19.42
N HIS A 159 -9.72 10.08 20.02
CA HIS A 159 -8.66 9.43 20.79
C HIS A 159 -7.62 8.71 19.89
N ILE A 160 -7.93 8.46 18.63
CA ILE A 160 -6.97 7.92 17.66
C ILE A 160 -6.00 9.03 17.25
N LYS A 161 -4.71 8.83 17.53
CA LYS A 161 -3.67 9.85 17.31
C LYS A 161 -2.63 9.44 16.26
N ASN A 162 -2.50 8.15 16.02
CA ASN A 162 -1.49 7.61 15.13
C ASN A 162 -2.14 7.06 13.86
N PHE A 163 -1.59 7.42 12.71
CA PHE A 163 -2.09 6.99 11.40
C PHE A 163 -0.94 6.44 10.57
N GLY A 164 -1.04 5.19 10.17
CA GLY A 164 0.00 4.59 9.35
C GLY A 164 -0.51 3.34 8.65
N THR A 165 0.36 2.70 7.89
CA THR A 165 0.00 1.56 7.05
C THR A 165 0.73 0.30 7.46
N LEU A 166 0.23 -0.84 7.00
CA LEU A 166 1.01 -2.06 6.84
C LEU A 166 0.90 -2.46 5.37
N SER A 167 1.91 -2.07 4.57
CA SER A 167 1.85 -2.10 3.11
C SER A 167 2.75 -3.18 2.51
N PRO A 168 2.32 -3.86 1.43
CA PRO A 168 3.14 -4.82 0.70
C PRO A 168 4.27 -4.11 -0.07
N ILE A 169 5.28 -4.90 -0.48
CA ILE A 169 6.43 -4.42 -1.25
C ILE A 169 6.49 -5.18 -2.59
N PRO A 170 5.59 -4.89 -3.54
CA PRO A 170 5.62 -5.53 -4.84
C PRO A 170 6.93 -5.24 -5.58
N GLY A 171 7.41 -6.22 -6.34
CA GLY A 171 8.62 -6.12 -7.16
C GLY A 171 9.93 -6.31 -6.40
N PHE A 172 9.92 -6.45 -5.07
CA PHE A 172 11.15 -6.64 -4.30
C PHE A 172 11.84 -7.98 -4.64
N VAL A 173 11.08 -9.07 -4.70
CA VAL A 173 11.63 -10.39 -5.04
C VAL A 173 12.23 -10.38 -6.45
N ASP A 174 11.52 -9.79 -7.42
CA ASP A 174 12.01 -9.68 -8.80
C ASP A 174 13.30 -8.87 -8.85
N TRP A 175 13.31 -7.66 -8.24
CA TRP A 175 14.50 -6.82 -8.17
C TRP A 175 15.68 -7.56 -7.54
N PHE A 176 15.48 -8.21 -6.39
CA PHE A 176 16.52 -8.96 -5.68
C PHE A 176 17.07 -10.11 -6.53
N SER A 177 16.24 -10.76 -7.36
CA SER A 177 16.65 -11.87 -8.22
C SER A 177 17.71 -11.46 -9.26
N TYR A 178 17.69 -10.20 -9.71
CA TYR A 178 18.65 -9.65 -10.69
C TYR A 178 19.94 -9.13 -10.06
N LEU A 179 20.05 -9.03 -8.75
CA LEU A 179 21.28 -8.60 -8.10
C LEU A 179 22.34 -9.70 -8.17
N ASP A 180 23.58 -9.34 -8.51
CA ASP A 180 24.75 -10.20 -8.32
C ASP A 180 25.28 -10.13 -6.89
N GLU A 181 26.19 -11.02 -6.53
CA GLU A 181 26.78 -11.06 -5.18
C GLU A 181 27.53 -9.79 -4.81
N VAL A 182 28.18 -9.14 -5.79
CA VAL A 182 28.97 -7.92 -5.56
C VAL A 182 28.04 -6.79 -5.16
N LYS A 183 26.94 -6.61 -5.88
CA LYS A 183 25.91 -5.61 -5.56
C LYS A 183 25.27 -5.87 -4.20
N ILE A 184 24.93 -7.15 -3.90
CA ILE A 184 24.39 -7.52 -2.60
C ILE A 184 25.34 -7.15 -1.48
N LYS A 185 26.64 -7.51 -1.58
CA LYS A 185 27.67 -7.17 -0.59
C LYS A 185 27.85 -5.66 -0.43
N ASN A 186 27.81 -4.92 -1.53
CA ASN A 186 27.91 -3.45 -1.51
C ASN A 186 26.73 -2.82 -0.77
N ILE A 187 25.49 -3.27 -1.03
CA ILE A 187 24.30 -2.80 -0.32
C ILE A 187 24.38 -3.14 1.17
N LEU A 188 24.79 -4.37 1.49
CA LEU A 188 24.88 -4.82 2.89
C LEU A 188 25.97 -4.09 3.67
N GLY A 189 27.08 -3.68 3.04
CA GLY A 189 28.16 -2.93 3.69
C GLY A 189 28.71 -3.65 4.94
N ASN A 190 28.46 -3.10 6.12
CA ASN A 190 28.86 -3.70 7.39
C ASN A 190 28.18 -5.06 7.72
N LEU A 191 27.13 -5.40 6.99
CA LEU A 191 26.41 -6.70 7.11
C LEU A 191 26.78 -7.67 5.96
N LYS A 192 27.85 -7.39 5.19
CA LYS A 192 28.26 -8.17 4.01
C LYS A 192 28.53 -9.66 4.29
N ASP A 193 28.87 -9.99 5.54
CA ASP A 193 29.14 -11.36 5.97
C ASP A 193 27.86 -12.14 6.32
N LYS A 194 26.69 -11.47 6.32
CA LYS A 194 25.40 -12.14 6.46
C LYS A 194 25.05 -12.87 5.18
N ASP A 195 24.82 -14.16 5.31
CA ASP A 195 24.36 -14.97 4.19
C ASP A 195 22.89 -14.66 3.86
N VAL A 196 22.65 -14.12 2.68
CA VAL A 196 21.32 -13.90 2.10
C VAL A 196 21.13 -14.68 0.80
N SER A 197 22.09 -15.51 0.39
CA SER A 197 22.04 -16.30 -0.84
C SER A 197 20.86 -17.26 -0.84
N PHE A 198 20.44 -17.72 0.33
CA PHE A 198 19.26 -18.59 0.48
C PHE A 198 17.96 -17.94 -0.06
N LEU A 199 17.88 -16.61 -0.14
CA LEU A 199 16.71 -15.93 -0.74
C LEU A 199 16.56 -16.19 -2.24
N LYS A 200 17.63 -16.66 -2.90
CA LYS A 200 17.61 -17.13 -4.30
C LYS A 200 17.47 -18.63 -4.46
N SER A 201 17.44 -19.34 -3.36
CA SER A 201 17.40 -20.81 -3.40
C SER A 201 15.99 -21.31 -3.75
N LYS A 202 15.93 -22.38 -4.53
CA LYS A 202 14.69 -23.06 -4.91
C LYS A 202 14.03 -23.79 -3.73
N ASP A 203 14.77 -24.08 -2.67
CA ASP A 203 14.28 -24.72 -1.45
C ASP A 203 13.67 -23.75 -0.44
N LEU A 204 13.76 -22.43 -0.71
CA LEU A 204 13.18 -21.41 0.15
C LEU A 204 11.65 -21.57 0.23
N LYS A 205 11.14 -21.70 1.45
CA LYS A 205 9.72 -21.95 1.71
C LYS A 205 9.12 -20.85 2.59
N LEU A 206 7.82 -20.73 2.52
CA LEU A 206 7.04 -19.90 3.41
C LEU A 206 7.30 -20.30 4.87
N GLY A 207 7.59 -19.31 5.72
CA GLY A 207 7.91 -19.53 7.13
C GLY A 207 9.35 -19.99 7.40
N ASP A 208 10.24 -19.92 6.41
CA ASP A 208 11.64 -20.30 6.59
C ASP A 208 12.34 -19.47 7.68
N ASN A 209 12.84 -20.13 8.69
CA ASN A 209 13.50 -19.50 9.84
C ASN A 209 14.76 -18.70 9.46
N ARG A 210 15.40 -18.98 8.31
CA ARG A 210 16.54 -18.20 7.80
C ARG A 210 16.16 -16.74 7.57
N ILE A 211 14.91 -16.46 7.18
CA ILE A 211 14.39 -15.10 6.99
C ILE A 211 14.44 -14.32 8.30
N VAL A 212 13.95 -14.91 9.39
CA VAL A 212 13.94 -14.26 10.71
C VAL A 212 15.36 -14.10 11.28
N LYS A 213 16.22 -15.11 11.11
CA LYS A 213 17.62 -15.07 11.55
C LYS A 213 18.43 -13.99 10.86
N ASN A 214 18.12 -13.68 9.60
CA ASN A 214 18.80 -12.65 8.79
C ASN A 214 17.99 -11.37 8.65
N LYS A 215 17.08 -11.07 9.58
CA LYS A 215 16.16 -9.94 9.49
C LYS A 215 16.87 -8.60 9.25
N GLU A 216 18.04 -8.35 9.85
CA GLU A 216 18.77 -7.09 9.69
C GLU A 216 19.27 -6.89 8.25
N ALA A 217 19.86 -7.93 7.66
CA ALA A 217 20.33 -7.91 6.29
C ALA A 217 19.14 -7.74 5.32
N ILE A 218 18.04 -8.45 5.54
CA ILE A 218 16.83 -8.33 4.74
C ILE A 218 16.23 -6.93 4.87
N THR A 219 16.17 -6.38 6.09
CA THR A 219 15.68 -5.00 6.33
C THR A 219 16.53 -3.99 5.57
N LYS A 220 17.85 -4.16 5.56
CA LYS A 220 18.77 -3.28 4.82
C LYS A 220 18.55 -3.34 3.31
N LEU A 221 18.39 -4.54 2.75
CA LEU A 221 18.07 -4.74 1.33
C LEU A 221 16.73 -4.08 0.95
N VAL A 222 15.71 -4.25 1.79
CA VAL A 222 14.38 -3.65 1.57
C VAL A 222 14.45 -2.13 1.71
N ALA A 223 15.18 -1.59 2.70
CA ALA A 223 15.38 -0.15 2.86
C ALA A 223 16.05 0.44 1.61
N HIS A 224 17.08 -0.21 1.10
CA HIS A 224 17.75 0.18 -0.14
C HIS A 224 16.77 0.18 -1.33
N TYR A 225 15.99 -0.88 -1.50
CA TYR A 225 15.01 -1.00 -2.59
C TYR A 225 13.95 0.11 -2.55
N ILE A 226 13.46 0.46 -1.38
CA ILE A 226 12.40 1.47 -1.21
C ILE A 226 12.96 2.89 -1.40
N VAL A 227 14.17 3.15 -0.86
CA VAL A 227 14.70 4.51 -0.76
C VAL A 227 15.64 4.84 -1.91
N ASN A 228 16.52 3.92 -2.30
CA ASN A 228 17.61 4.19 -3.23
C ASN A 228 17.32 3.76 -4.67
N GLU A 229 16.54 2.68 -4.86
CA GLU A 229 16.18 2.25 -6.21
C GLU A 229 15.17 3.18 -6.85
N LYS A 230 15.50 3.68 -8.04
CA LYS A 230 14.74 4.71 -8.76
C LYS A 230 14.33 4.24 -10.14
N ASN A 231 13.19 4.71 -10.58
CA ASN A 231 12.77 4.61 -11.97
C ASN A 231 13.40 5.71 -12.83
N ASN A 232 13.13 5.69 -14.15
CA ASN A 232 13.68 6.66 -15.10
C ASN A 232 13.29 8.14 -14.84
N LYS A 233 12.36 8.39 -13.90
CA LYS A 233 11.93 9.73 -13.48
C LYS A 233 12.57 10.16 -12.15
N GLY A 234 13.49 9.37 -11.60
CA GLY A 234 14.13 9.65 -10.31
C GLY A 234 13.24 9.38 -9.09
N LEU A 235 12.06 8.78 -9.30
CA LEU A 235 11.12 8.40 -8.23
C LEU A 235 11.40 6.96 -7.76
N PRO A 236 10.99 6.57 -6.52
CA PRO A 236 11.14 5.21 -6.05
C PRO A 236 10.66 4.18 -7.08
N LEU A 237 11.40 3.09 -7.23
CA LEU A 237 11.01 2.02 -8.15
C LEU A 237 9.70 1.36 -7.71
N ASN A 238 9.48 1.23 -6.41
CA ASN A 238 8.28 0.64 -5.82
C ASN A 238 7.05 1.57 -5.92
N ASP A 239 5.95 1.08 -6.51
CA ASP A 239 4.72 1.85 -6.74
C ASP A 239 4.02 2.23 -5.44
N VAL A 240 4.01 1.31 -4.47
CA VAL A 240 3.37 1.52 -3.17
C VAL A 240 4.11 2.61 -2.39
N SER A 241 5.46 2.62 -2.47
CA SER A 241 6.27 3.71 -1.91
C SER A 241 5.92 5.05 -2.54
N ARG A 242 5.84 5.11 -3.89
CA ARG A 242 5.45 6.35 -4.60
C ARG A 242 4.09 6.86 -4.15
N PHE A 243 3.13 5.96 -3.96
CA PHE A 243 1.79 6.32 -3.51
C PHE A 243 1.81 6.92 -2.10
N HIS A 244 2.43 6.25 -1.13
CA HIS A 244 2.43 6.72 0.25
C HIS A 244 3.26 7.99 0.46
N LEU A 245 4.45 8.05 -0.15
CA LEU A 245 5.31 9.24 -0.09
C LEU A 245 4.65 10.43 -0.79
N GLY A 246 3.99 10.20 -1.93
CA GLY A 246 3.18 11.20 -2.61
C GLY A 246 1.96 11.67 -1.81
N ASN A 247 1.51 10.93 -0.82
CA ASN A 247 0.50 11.34 0.16
C ASN A 247 1.09 11.93 1.45
N GLY A 248 2.40 12.22 1.50
CA GLY A 248 3.09 12.88 2.61
C GLY A 248 3.45 11.97 3.78
N ALA A 249 3.43 10.64 3.59
CA ALA A 249 3.92 9.71 4.60
C ALA A 249 5.46 9.65 4.64
N ILE A 250 5.98 9.17 5.77
CA ILE A 250 7.39 8.78 5.91
C ILE A 250 7.52 7.25 5.92
N VAL A 251 8.70 6.72 5.57
CA VAL A 251 9.02 5.30 5.78
C VAL A 251 9.38 5.10 7.25
N ASP A 252 8.48 4.49 8.03
CA ASP A 252 8.68 4.36 9.49
C ASP A 252 9.40 3.07 9.89
N ASP A 253 8.93 1.91 9.43
CA ASP A 253 9.51 0.63 9.83
C ASP A 253 9.39 -0.41 8.70
N ILE A 254 10.27 -1.40 8.70
CA ILE A 254 10.25 -2.57 7.80
C ILE A 254 10.07 -3.81 8.67
N ILE A 255 9.00 -4.54 8.41
CA ILE A 255 8.56 -5.64 9.24
C ILE A 255 8.78 -6.96 8.50
N VAL A 256 9.79 -7.69 8.94
CA VAL A 256 10.08 -9.04 8.43
C VAL A 256 9.02 -10.01 8.96
N ASN A 257 8.57 -10.93 8.11
CA ASN A 257 7.56 -11.94 8.43
C ASN A 257 6.16 -11.36 8.78
N ALA A 258 5.85 -10.18 8.25
CA ALA A 258 4.58 -9.49 8.48
C ALA A 258 3.41 -10.07 7.66
N ASN A 259 3.70 -10.75 6.56
CA ASN A 259 2.70 -11.43 5.73
C ASN A 259 3.15 -12.84 5.36
N ILE A 260 2.71 -13.82 6.12
CA ILE A 260 3.03 -15.25 5.94
C ILE A 260 2.07 -15.96 4.98
N SER A 261 1.41 -15.23 4.06
CA SER A 261 0.66 -15.82 2.95
C SER A 261 1.58 -16.12 1.76
N GLU A 262 1.15 -17.02 0.88
CA GLU A 262 1.88 -17.28 -0.39
C GLU A 262 2.08 -16.02 -1.22
N VAL A 263 1.06 -15.15 -1.28
CA VAL A 263 1.14 -13.88 -2.03
C VAL A 263 2.16 -12.94 -1.40
N GLY A 264 2.17 -12.80 -0.08
CA GLY A 264 3.16 -11.99 0.65
C GLY A 264 4.58 -12.52 0.44
N PHE A 265 4.74 -13.83 0.49
CA PHE A 265 6.02 -14.47 0.27
C PHE A 265 6.55 -14.25 -1.16
N LYS A 266 5.72 -14.46 -2.18
CA LYS A 266 6.08 -14.22 -3.59
C LYS A 266 6.43 -12.77 -3.90
N ARG A 267 5.81 -11.80 -3.20
CA ARG A 267 6.06 -10.36 -3.43
C ARG A 267 7.35 -9.86 -2.77
N SER A 268 7.62 -10.31 -1.54
CA SER A 268 8.67 -9.72 -0.69
C SER A 268 9.19 -10.64 0.40
N PHE A 269 9.16 -11.95 0.24
CA PHE A 269 9.52 -12.94 1.28
C PHE A 269 8.76 -12.72 2.60
N GLY A 270 7.53 -12.20 2.54
CA GLY A 270 6.72 -11.90 3.70
C GLY A 270 7.05 -10.59 4.42
N VAL A 271 7.92 -9.76 3.87
CA VAL A 271 8.27 -8.44 4.43
C VAL A 271 7.23 -7.41 4.04
N MET A 272 6.89 -6.50 4.96
CA MET A 272 6.01 -5.35 4.73
C MET A 272 6.61 -4.07 5.30
N VAL A 273 6.02 -2.93 4.94
CA VAL A 273 6.46 -1.60 5.36
C VAL A 273 5.35 -0.88 6.11
N ASN A 274 5.70 -0.23 7.22
CA ASN A 274 4.88 0.80 7.82
C ASN A 274 5.25 2.16 7.21
N TYR A 275 4.28 2.82 6.60
CA TYR A 275 4.33 4.24 6.27
C TYR A 275 3.55 5.00 7.32
N LEU A 276 4.17 6.01 7.94
CA LEU A 276 3.55 6.81 8.99
C LEU A 276 3.11 8.17 8.43
N TYR A 277 1.88 8.56 8.73
CA TYR A 277 1.32 9.87 8.41
C TYR A 277 1.41 10.77 9.64
N GLU A 278 2.45 11.59 9.71
CA GLU A 278 2.62 12.62 10.74
C GLU A 278 1.76 13.83 10.37
N LEU A 279 0.60 13.98 10.98
CA LEU A 279 -0.40 14.97 10.55
C LEU A 279 0.12 16.41 10.52
N THR A 280 1.02 16.76 11.42
CA THR A 280 1.67 18.09 11.47
C THR A 280 2.63 18.33 10.31
N ASN A 281 3.15 17.26 9.69
CA ASN A 281 4.19 17.31 8.66
C ASN A 281 3.72 16.79 7.29
N ILE A 282 2.49 16.30 7.18
CA ILE A 282 2.01 15.60 5.98
C ILE A 282 2.09 16.47 4.72
N GLU A 283 1.77 17.76 4.82
CA GLU A 283 1.82 18.72 3.70
C GLU A 283 3.27 19.01 3.31
N LYS A 284 4.11 19.30 4.27
CA LYS A 284 5.53 19.54 4.07
C LYS A 284 6.22 18.31 3.46
N ASN A 285 5.93 17.13 3.97
CA ASN A 285 6.49 15.88 3.46
C ASN A 285 6.07 15.63 2.01
N HIS A 286 4.80 15.92 1.68
CA HIS A 286 4.27 15.87 0.32
C HIS A 286 5.02 16.82 -0.61
N GLU A 287 5.16 18.10 -0.23
CA GLU A 287 5.86 19.12 -1.01
C GLU A 287 7.34 18.77 -1.21
N ASP A 288 8.03 18.35 -0.14
CA ASP A 288 9.42 17.89 -0.19
C ASP A 288 9.59 16.71 -1.18
N TYR A 289 8.63 15.78 -1.19
CA TYR A 289 8.67 14.64 -2.11
C TYR A 289 8.39 15.05 -3.55
N VAL A 290 7.33 15.84 -3.79
CA VAL A 290 6.91 16.20 -5.17
C VAL A 290 7.89 17.15 -5.83
N ASN A 291 8.42 18.12 -5.08
CA ASN A 291 9.30 19.15 -5.63
C ASN A 291 10.78 18.73 -5.67
N ASN A 292 11.21 17.92 -4.68
CA ASN A 292 12.63 17.63 -4.47
C ASN A 292 12.97 16.13 -4.55
N ASN A 293 12.01 15.25 -4.83
CA ASN A 293 12.13 13.79 -4.76
C ASN A 293 12.69 13.29 -3.40
N LYS A 294 12.50 14.08 -2.33
CA LYS A 294 13.05 13.79 -1.02
C LYS A 294 12.21 12.74 -0.32
N ILE A 295 12.84 11.64 0.08
CA ILE A 295 12.23 10.58 0.86
C ILE A 295 12.59 10.77 2.32
N ILE A 296 11.55 10.95 3.15
CA ILE A 296 11.72 11.08 4.60
C ILE A 296 11.58 9.70 5.23
N VAL A 297 12.51 9.37 6.10
CA VAL A 297 12.57 8.10 6.81
C VAL A 297 12.73 8.32 8.31
N SER A 298 12.20 7.39 9.12
CA SER A 298 12.39 7.41 10.56
C SER A 298 13.85 7.10 10.97
N ASN A 299 14.18 7.35 12.23
CA ASN A 299 15.48 6.94 12.78
C ASN A 299 15.69 5.42 12.77
N LYS A 300 14.60 4.62 12.79
CA LYS A 300 14.65 3.16 12.67
C LYS A 300 15.21 2.73 11.31
N ILE A 301 14.86 3.46 10.25
CA ILE A 301 15.26 3.16 8.86
C ILE A 301 16.61 3.79 8.54
N LYS A 302 16.90 5.00 9.03
CA LYS A 302 18.16 5.71 8.79
C LYS A 302 19.42 4.87 9.02
N LYS A 303 19.41 4.02 10.05
CA LYS A 303 20.54 3.15 10.38
C LYS A 303 20.83 2.06 9.35
N TYR A 304 19.92 1.82 8.40
CA TYR A 304 20.05 0.84 7.33
C TYR A 304 20.40 1.47 5.97
N LEU A 305 20.41 2.78 5.87
CA LEU A 305 20.81 3.54 4.68
C LEU A 305 22.26 4.00 4.76
#